data_d9c5a0074f97d0234042a17085dbf7a4
#
_entry.id   d9c5a0074f97d0234042a17085dbf7a4
#
_cell.length_a   1.000
_cell.length_b   1.000
_cell.length_c   1.000
_cell.angle_alpha   90.00
_cell.angle_beta   90.00
_cell.angle_gamma   90.00
#
_symmetry.space_group_name_H-M   'P 1'
#
loop_
_entity.id
_entity.type
_entity.pdbx_description
1 polymer ?
#
loop_
_entity_poly.entity_id
_entity_poly.type
_entity_poly.pdbx_seq_one_letter_code
_entity_poly.pdbx_strand_id
1 'polypeptide(L)'
;TQVKRIPTPLVPVVDGMIEQLKTGQIITQSDNIPLDAMLPSPVPVRFSVPLAEEKIPAGFPSPAEPYATDYLDFNEYLISNPAATITVRCGGYSMIDAGINKDDLLVIDRSIQPSHRDIVMACLNGAYTIKRLHIHADKTVELQSENSIGQYPHFKCNEDEDFKIIGVVTFAIKAMRG
;
A
#
# COMPACT_ATOMS: atom_id res chain seq x y z
N THR A 1 9.26 -22.77 -35.50
CA THR A 1 9.19 -21.95 -34.27
C THR A 1 9.87 -20.62 -34.57
N GLN A 2 9.09 -19.54 -34.68
CA GLN A 2 9.66 -18.20 -34.89
C GLN A 2 10.20 -17.72 -33.53
N VAL A 3 11.52 -17.55 -33.43
CA VAL A 3 12.17 -16.89 -32.31
C VAL A 3 11.90 -15.38 -32.45
N LYS A 4 10.99 -14.82 -31.65
CA LYS A 4 10.80 -13.38 -31.58
C LYS A 4 11.97 -12.76 -30.79
N ARG A 5 12.75 -11.90 -31.40
CA ARG A 5 13.79 -11.12 -30.71
C ARG A 5 13.11 -10.02 -29.86
N ILE A 6 13.43 -10.00 -28.57
CA ILE A 6 12.95 -8.96 -27.65
C ILE A 6 13.84 -7.72 -27.87
N PRO A 7 13.27 -6.53 -28.05
CA PRO A 7 14.04 -5.28 -28.09
C PRO A 7 14.90 -5.10 -26.83
N THR A 8 16.14 -4.68 -26.97
CA THR A 8 17.11 -4.53 -25.87
C THR A 8 16.59 -3.75 -24.65
N PRO A 9 15.79 -2.66 -24.80
CA PRO A 9 15.20 -1.95 -23.64
C PRO A 9 14.20 -2.77 -22.82
N LEU A 10 13.63 -3.84 -23.41
CA LEU A 10 12.63 -4.68 -22.74
C LEU A 10 13.24 -5.93 -22.08
N VAL A 11 14.52 -6.22 -22.33
CA VAL A 11 15.20 -7.42 -21.77
C VAL A 11 15.16 -7.43 -20.25
N PRO A 12 15.51 -6.35 -19.50
CA PRO A 12 15.45 -6.34 -18.04
C PRO A 12 14.04 -6.56 -17.50
N VAL A 13 13.02 -6.06 -18.21
CA VAL A 13 11.61 -6.22 -17.84
C VAL A 13 11.18 -7.68 -17.98
N VAL A 14 11.55 -8.30 -19.10
CA VAL A 14 11.22 -9.72 -19.36
C VAL A 14 11.97 -10.64 -18.39
N ASP A 15 13.22 -10.34 -18.09
CA ASP A 15 14.01 -11.10 -17.11
C ASP A 15 13.40 -10.99 -15.70
N GLY A 16 12.95 -9.80 -15.30
CA GLY A 16 12.21 -9.59 -14.04
C GLY A 16 10.92 -10.41 -13.98
N MET A 17 10.14 -10.44 -15.06
CA MET A 17 8.93 -11.26 -15.16
C MET A 17 9.24 -12.76 -15.08
N ILE A 18 10.32 -13.22 -15.72
CA ILE A 18 10.76 -14.61 -15.67
C ILE A 18 11.17 -15.02 -14.25
N GLU A 19 11.88 -14.15 -13.54
CA GLU A 19 12.26 -14.40 -12.14
C GLU A 19 11.03 -14.46 -11.22
N GLN A 20 10.06 -13.58 -11.39
CA GLN A 20 8.77 -13.63 -10.66
C GLN A 20 8.02 -14.93 -10.93
N LEU A 21 8.02 -15.41 -12.18
CA LEU A 21 7.42 -16.70 -12.55
C LEU A 21 8.16 -17.87 -11.90
N LYS A 22 9.50 -17.85 -11.85
CA LYS A 22 10.31 -18.92 -11.25
C LYS A 22 10.20 -18.98 -9.74
N THR A 23 10.06 -17.84 -9.07
CA THR A 23 9.96 -17.75 -7.59
C THR A 23 8.55 -18.05 -7.09
N GLY A 24 7.56 -18.23 -7.97
CA GLY A 24 6.17 -18.47 -7.59
C GLY A 24 5.51 -17.26 -6.93
N GLN A 25 6.11 -16.08 -7.02
CA GLN A 25 5.61 -14.84 -6.43
C GLN A 25 4.49 -14.16 -7.27
N ILE A 26 3.88 -14.89 -8.19
CA ILE A 26 2.66 -14.39 -8.84
C ILE A 26 1.54 -14.46 -7.82
N ILE A 27 1.00 -13.30 -7.49
CA ILE A 27 -0.21 -13.19 -6.67
C ILE A 27 -1.34 -13.86 -7.45
N THR A 28 -1.76 -15.04 -7.00
CA THR A 28 -2.90 -15.76 -7.55
C THR A 28 -4.16 -15.43 -6.77
N GLN A 29 -5.33 -15.66 -7.35
CA GLN A 29 -6.62 -15.49 -6.64
C GLN A 29 -6.72 -16.29 -5.33
N SER A 30 -5.88 -17.32 -5.15
CA SER A 30 -5.80 -18.10 -3.90
C SER A 30 -5.13 -17.36 -2.74
N ASP A 31 -4.56 -16.16 -2.98
CA ASP A 31 -3.76 -15.42 -1.98
C ASP A 31 -4.58 -14.55 -1.01
N ASN A 32 -5.87 -14.76 -0.95
CA ASN A 32 -6.74 -14.08 0.02
C ASN A 32 -6.68 -12.54 -0.07
N ILE A 33 -6.72 -12.01 -1.29
CA ILE A 33 -6.83 -10.57 -1.59
C ILE A 33 -8.22 -10.24 -2.12
N PRO A 34 -8.74 -9.01 -1.90
CA PRO A 34 -10.02 -8.59 -2.48
C PRO A 34 -10.00 -8.69 -4.01
N LEU A 35 -11.14 -9.07 -4.61
CA LEU A 35 -11.29 -9.18 -6.06
C LEU A 35 -11.11 -7.84 -6.79
N ASP A 36 -11.32 -6.73 -6.10
CA ASP A 36 -11.17 -5.36 -6.61
C ASP A 36 -9.80 -4.75 -6.30
N ALA A 37 -8.89 -5.50 -5.67
CA ALA A 37 -7.53 -5.03 -5.45
C ALA A 37 -6.80 -4.91 -6.78
N MET A 38 -6.12 -3.78 -6.97
CA MET A 38 -5.30 -3.51 -8.13
C MET A 38 -3.85 -3.90 -7.86
N LEU A 39 -3.23 -4.54 -8.85
CA LEU A 39 -1.82 -4.89 -8.84
C LEU A 39 -1.02 -3.84 -9.62
N PRO A 40 0.24 -3.58 -9.25
CA PRO A 40 1.13 -2.76 -10.05
C PRO A 40 1.28 -3.33 -11.46
N SER A 41 1.51 -2.44 -12.44
CA SER A 41 1.82 -2.87 -13.80
C SER A 41 3.10 -3.70 -13.82
N PRO A 42 3.13 -4.86 -14.50
CA PRO A 42 4.36 -5.63 -14.67
C PRO A 42 5.40 -4.89 -15.54
N VAL A 43 4.98 -3.85 -16.25
CA VAL A 43 5.83 -2.99 -17.08
C VAL A 43 5.60 -1.55 -16.66
N PRO A 44 6.21 -1.06 -15.57
CA PRO A 44 6.04 0.31 -15.13
C PRO A 44 6.67 1.28 -16.14
N VAL A 45 5.92 2.31 -16.51
CA VAL A 45 6.45 3.44 -17.27
C VAL A 45 7.07 4.40 -16.26
N ARG A 46 8.37 4.66 -16.37
CA ARG A 46 9.05 5.68 -15.56
C ARG A 46 8.53 7.06 -15.94
N PHE A 47 8.04 7.79 -14.97
CA PHE A 47 7.60 9.17 -15.13
C PHE A 47 8.11 10.00 -13.96
N SER A 48 9.19 10.74 -14.20
CA SER A 48 9.83 11.56 -13.17
C SER A 48 9.23 12.96 -13.18
N VAL A 49 8.81 13.44 -12.01
CA VAL A 49 8.30 14.80 -11.78
C VAL A 49 9.39 15.61 -11.06
N PRO A 50 9.62 16.88 -11.42
CA PRO A 50 10.54 17.72 -10.67
C PRO A 50 10.11 17.84 -9.21
N LEU A 51 11.05 17.62 -8.28
CA LEU A 51 10.86 17.77 -6.84
C LEU A 51 11.60 19.02 -6.37
N ALA A 52 10.90 19.92 -5.68
CA ALA A 52 11.52 21.08 -5.06
C ALA A 52 12.43 20.64 -3.90
N GLU A 53 13.66 21.16 -3.85
CA GLU A 53 14.61 20.85 -2.79
C GLU A 53 14.15 21.38 -1.43
N GLU A 54 13.56 22.59 -1.43
CA GLU A 54 13.05 23.20 -0.22
C GLU A 54 11.62 22.80 0.12
N LYS A 55 11.37 22.61 1.41
CA LYS A 55 10.03 22.35 1.93
C LYS A 55 9.20 23.64 1.90
N ILE A 56 8.06 23.60 1.23
CA ILE A 56 7.12 24.72 1.23
C ILE A 56 6.35 24.72 2.55
N PRO A 57 6.45 25.79 3.38
CA PRO A 57 5.72 25.87 4.63
C PRO A 57 4.21 26.02 4.36
N ALA A 58 3.40 25.27 5.11
CA ALA A 58 1.94 25.37 5.06
C ALA A 58 1.38 26.49 5.95
N GLY A 59 2.25 27.26 6.61
CA GLY A 59 1.90 28.40 7.46
C GLY A 59 2.24 29.73 6.80
N PHE A 60 3.24 30.43 7.35
CA PHE A 60 3.68 31.72 6.80
C PHE A 60 4.45 31.52 5.49
N PRO A 61 4.29 32.46 4.51
CA PRO A 61 5.04 32.40 3.27
C PRO A 61 6.55 32.43 3.52
N SER A 62 7.30 31.66 2.74
CA SER A 62 8.76 31.71 2.65
C SER A 62 9.15 32.24 1.28
N PRO A 63 10.32 32.93 1.13
CA PRO A 63 10.84 33.28 -0.20
C PRO A 63 10.90 32.06 -1.10
N ALA A 64 10.43 32.21 -2.33
CA ALA A 64 10.48 31.13 -3.32
C ALA A 64 11.89 31.07 -3.93
N GLU A 65 12.60 29.98 -3.70
CA GLU A 65 13.81 29.66 -4.45
C GLU A 65 13.43 28.82 -5.69
N PRO A 66 13.91 29.19 -6.89
CA PRO A 66 13.35 28.67 -8.15
C PRO A 66 13.90 27.32 -8.60
N TYR A 67 14.66 26.59 -7.81
CA TYR A 67 15.39 25.40 -8.29
C TYR A 67 14.80 24.08 -7.81
N ALA A 68 14.20 23.34 -8.76
CA ALA A 68 14.03 21.90 -8.61
C ALA A 68 15.35 21.24 -9.01
N THR A 69 16.03 20.58 -8.09
CA THR A 69 17.30 19.90 -8.36
C THR A 69 17.15 18.39 -8.36
N ASP A 70 16.02 17.88 -7.94
CA ASP A 70 15.76 16.46 -7.85
C ASP A 70 14.51 16.06 -8.66
N TYR A 71 14.34 14.76 -8.85
CA TYR A 71 13.21 14.19 -9.58
C TYR A 71 12.62 13.02 -8.80
N LEU A 72 11.29 12.97 -8.75
CA LEU A 72 10.54 11.93 -8.09
C LEU A 72 9.83 11.04 -9.12
N ASP A 73 10.09 9.74 -9.10
CA ASP A 73 9.25 8.74 -9.74
C ASP A 73 8.28 8.16 -8.70
N PHE A 74 6.99 8.39 -8.89
CA PHE A 74 5.96 7.94 -7.95
C PHE A 74 5.89 6.41 -7.84
N ASN A 75 6.24 5.66 -8.89
CA ASN A 75 6.27 4.20 -8.81
C ASN A 75 7.37 3.75 -7.85
N GLU A 76 8.57 4.29 -7.98
CA GLU A 76 9.70 3.97 -7.09
C GLU A 76 9.44 4.45 -5.65
N TYR A 77 8.80 5.63 -5.50
CA TYR A 77 8.53 6.21 -4.19
C TYR A 77 7.47 5.46 -3.40
N LEU A 78 6.39 5.03 -4.06
CA LEU A 78 5.23 4.41 -3.41
C LEU A 78 5.34 2.89 -3.31
N ILE A 79 6.09 2.23 -4.20
CA ILE A 79 6.09 0.79 -4.39
C ILE A 79 7.49 0.25 -4.20
N SER A 80 7.82 -0.14 -2.95
CA SER A 80 9.13 -0.73 -2.64
C SER A 80 9.27 -2.17 -3.14
N ASN A 81 8.17 -2.93 -3.16
CA ASN A 81 8.14 -4.31 -3.63
C ASN A 81 6.95 -4.53 -4.58
N PRO A 82 7.12 -4.35 -5.90
CA PRO A 82 6.02 -4.50 -6.87
C PRO A 82 5.33 -5.87 -6.83
N ALA A 83 6.08 -6.94 -6.53
CA ALA A 83 5.54 -8.30 -6.48
C ALA A 83 4.63 -8.56 -5.28
N ALA A 84 4.79 -7.77 -4.20
CA ALA A 84 4.01 -7.91 -2.97
C ALA A 84 3.05 -6.73 -2.74
N THR A 85 3.07 -5.72 -3.58
CA THR A 85 2.21 -4.52 -3.42
C THR A 85 0.86 -4.73 -4.09
N ILE A 86 -0.18 -4.37 -3.36
CA ILE A 86 -1.55 -4.23 -3.89
C ILE A 86 -2.08 -2.84 -3.56
N THR A 87 -3.08 -2.39 -4.31
CA THR A 87 -3.80 -1.15 -4.01
C THR A 87 -5.29 -1.41 -3.89
N VAL A 88 -5.91 -0.77 -2.90
CA VAL A 88 -7.36 -0.86 -2.66
C VAL A 88 -7.94 0.52 -2.34
N ARG A 89 -9.25 0.68 -2.55
CA ARG A 89 -9.96 1.88 -2.09
C ARG A 89 -10.47 1.69 -0.67
N CYS A 90 -10.31 2.70 0.16
CA CYS A 90 -10.90 2.70 1.50
C CYS A 90 -12.43 2.84 1.41
N GLY A 91 -13.16 1.85 1.94
CA GLY A 91 -14.64 1.79 1.86
C GLY A 91 -15.36 2.49 3.02
N GLY A 92 -14.66 3.02 4.03
CA GLY A 92 -15.31 3.49 5.25
C GLY A 92 -14.58 4.63 5.96
N TYR A 93 -15.07 4.93 7.17
CA TYR A 93 -14.60 6.07 7.97
C TYR A 93 -13.93 5.65 9.28
N SER A 94 -13.67 4.36 9.48
CA SER A 94 -13.18 3.84 10.77
C SER A 94 -11.74 4.30 11.12
N MET A 95 -11.04 4.95 10.20
CA MET A 95 -9.63 5.36 10.35
C MET A 95 -9.41 6.84 10.05
N ILE A 96 -10.43 7.69 10.22
CA ILE A 96 -10.33 9.13 9.89
C ILE A 96 -9.34 9.88 10.77
N ASP A 97 -9.19 9.50 12.03
CA ASP A 97 -8.23 10.13 12.95
C ASP A 97 -6.78 9.72 12.61
N ALA A 98 -6.60 8.61 11.89
CA ALA A 98 -5.34 8.24 11.27
C ALA A 98 -5.10 8.94 9.92
N GLY A 99 -6.02 9.81 9.52
CA GLY A 99 -5.95 10.54 8.25
C GLY A 99 -6.41 9.72 7.04
N ILE A 100 -7.02 8.55 7.18
CA ILE A 100 -7.56 7.74 6.09
C ILE A 100 -9.06 7.95 5.98
N ASN A 101 -9.51 8.46 4.84
CA ASN A 101 -10.92 8.72 4.56
C ASN A 101 -11.48 7.69 3.57
N LYS A 102 -12.81 7.67 3.49
CA LYS A 102 -13.49 6.93 2.44
C LYS A 102 -13.00 7.41 1.06
N ASP A 103 -12.86 6.47 0.13
CA ASP A 103 -12.40 6.64 -1.25
C ASP A 103 -10.91 6.98 -1.42
N ASP A 104 -10.12 7.12 -0.33
CA ASP A 104 -8.67 7.18 -0.42
C ASP A 104 -8.13 5.91 -1.07
N LEU A 105 -7.08 6.04 -1.91
CA LEU A 105 -6.37 4.91 -2.47
C LEU A 105 -5.24 4.50 -1.50
N LEU A 106 -5.30 3.26 -1.01
CA LEU A 106 -4.31 2.72 -0.08
C LEU A 106 -3.31 1.84 -0.83
N VAL A 107 -2.03 2.08 -0.59
CA VAL A 107 -0.93 1.21 -1.04
C VAL A 107 -0.60 0.26 0.10
N ILE A 108 -0.59 -1.04 -0.17
CA ILE A 108 -0.42 -2.08 0.84
C ILE A 108 0.72 -2.98 0.40
N ASP A 109 1.75 -3.09 1.24
CA ASP A 109 2.86 -4.01 1.03
C ASP A 109 2.65 -5.27 1.87
N ARG A 110 2.58 -6.41 1.19
CA ARG A 110 2.35 -7.74 1.78
C ARG A 110 3.64 -8.44 2.22
N SER A 111 4.79 -7.89 1.87
CA SER A 111 6.09 -8.41 2.27
C SER A 111 6.59 -7.87 3.60
N ILE A 112 6.01 -6.78 4.09
CA ILE A 112 6.38 -6.18 5.36
C ILE A 112 5.83 -7.04 6.51
N GLN A 113 6.71 -7.42 7.45
CA GLN A 113 6.28 -8.05 8.70
C GLN A 113 5.56 -7.01 9.56
N PRO A 114 4.27 -7.19 9.88
CA PRO A 114 3.51 -6.21 10.64
C PRO A 114 4.04 -6.04 12.07
N SER A 115 4.10 -4.81 12.53
CA SER A 115 4.57 -4.41 13.85
C SER A 115 3.48 -3.69 14.65
N HIS A 116 3.65 -3.62 15.96
CA HIS A 116 2.76 -2.84 16.81
C HIS A 116 2.63 -1.39 16.32
N ARG A 117 1.39 -0.92 16.17
CA ARG A 117 0.98 0.39 15.64
C ARG A 117 1.03 0.55 14.12
N ASP A 118 1.36 -0.46 13.36
CA ASP A 118 1.15 -0.38 11.91
C ASP A 118 -0.35 -0.29 11.59
N ILE A 119 -0.68 0.42 10.52
CA ILE A 119 -1.99 0.30 9.90
C ILE A 119 -1.95 -0.88 8.96
N VAL A 120 -2.85 -1.82 9.14
CA VAL A 120 -2.87 -3.07 8.38
C VAL A 120 -4.19 -3.27 7.66
N MET A 121 -4.11 -3.93 6.53
CA MET A 121 -5.26 -4.61 5.95
C MET A 121 -5.33 -6.01 6.54
N ALA A 122 -6.47 -6.36 7.11
CA ALA A 122 -6.72 -7.67 7.69
C ALA A 122 -7.98 -8.31 7.09
N CYS A 123 -8.01 -9.63 7.08
CA CYS A 123 -9.18 -10.44 6.83
C CYS A 123 -9.62 -11.04 8.15
N LEU A 124 -10.88 -10.82 8.53
CA LEU A 124 -11.50 -11.33 9.75
C LEU A 124 -12.80 -12.02 9.36
N ASN A 125 -12.87 -13.34 9.59
CA ASN A 125 -14.04 -14.15 9.23
C ASN A 125 -14.49 -13.95 7.77
N GLY A 126 -13.54 -13.88 6.84
CA GLY A 126 -13.80 -13.67 5.42
C GLY A 126 -14.09 -12.22 4.99
N ALA A 127 -14.11 -11.25 5.93
CA ALA A 127 -14.33 -9.84 5.63
C ALA A 127 -13.04 -9.01 5.75
N TYR A 128 -12.79 -8.13 4.78
CA TYR A 128 -11.61 -7.25 4.80
C TYR A 128 -11.87 -5.98 5.58
N THR A 129 -10.84 -5.54 6.31
CA THR A 129 -10.87 -4.29 7.08
C THR A 129 -9.51 -3.62 7.14
N ILE A 130 -9.50 -2.29 7.33
CA ILE A 130 -8.30 -1.49 7.60
C ILE A 130 -8.36 -1.04 9.05
N LYS A 131 -7.32 -1.35 9.83
CA LYS A 131 -7.27 -1.07 11.27
C LYS A 131 -5.84 -0.79 11.73
N ARG A 132 -5.72 -0.17 12.91
CA ARG A 132 -4.46 -0.07 13.62
C ARG A 132 -4.19 -1.38 14.33
N LEU A 133 -3.04 -1.98 14.08
CA LEU A 133 -2.60 -3.20 14.77
C LEU A 133 -2.09 -2.85 16.17
N HIS A 134 -2.70 -3.42 17.18
CA HIS A 134 -2.22 -3.34 18.54
C HIS A 134 -1.77 -4.72 19.01
N ILE A 135 -0.49 -4.83 19.38
CA ILE A 135 0.09 -6.05 19.95
C ILE A 135 0.33 -5.78 21.44
N HIS A 136 -0.37 -6.48 22.29
CA HIS A 136 -0.25 -6.36 23.74
C HIS A 136 1.00 -7.06 24.28
N ALA A 137 1.36 -6.78 25.54
CA ALA A 137 2.55 -7.38 26.19
C ALA A 137 2.43 -8.91 26.33
N ASP A 138 1.21 -9.43 26.46
CA ASP A 138 0.88 -10.86 26.48
C ASP A 138 0.83 -11.51 25.09
N LYS A 139 1.18 -10.76 24.05
CA LYS A 139 1.16 -11.13 22.63
C LYS A 139 -0.26 -11.26 22.02
N THR A 140 -1.29 -10.94 22.76
CA THR A 140 -2.64 -10.84 22.16
C THR A 140 -2.69 -9.70 21.16
N VAL A 141 -3.49 -9.89 20.11
CA VAL A 141 -3.61 -8.95 18.99
C VAL A 141 -4.99 -8.32 19.01
N GLU A 142 -5.03 -7.01 18.81
CA GLU A 142 -6.26 -6.24 18.65
C GLU A 142 -6.18 -5.35 17.41
N LEU A 143 -7.24 -5.31 16.64
CA LEU A 143 -7.43 -4.41 15.52
C LEU A 143 -8.28 -3.22 15.97
N GLN A 144 -7.67 -2.05 16.06
CA GLN A 144 -8.29 -0.84 16.57
C GLN A 144 -8.74 0.09 15.47
N SER A 145 -9.96 0.60 15.57
CA SER A 145 -10.45 1.72 14.77
C SER A 145 -9.90 3.03 15.32
N GLU A 146 -9.62 3.98 14.45
CA GLU A 146 -9.23 5.36 14.81
C GLU A 146 -10.26 6.33 14.23
N ASN A 147 -11.37 6.49 14.97
CA ASN A 147 -12.42 7.47 14.69
C ASN A 147 -13.09 7.88 16.00
N SER A 148 -12.79 9.09 16.45
CA SER A 148 -13.31 9.66 17.71
C SER A 148 -14.77 10.13 17.61
N ILE A 149 -15.29 10.32 16.39
CA ILE A 149 -16.65 10.83 16.16
C ILE A 149 -17.66 9.69 16.08
N GLY A 150 -17.28 8.56 15.45
CA GLY A 150 -18.14 7.41 15.21
C GLY A 150 -17.84 6.25 16.15
N GLN A 151 -18.87 5.43 16.40
CA GLN A 151 -18.70 4.18 17.16
C GLN A 151 -18.30 3.06 16.20
N TYR A 152 -17.01 2.84 16.04
CA TYR A 152 -16.47 1.74 15.25
C TYR A 152 -15.89 0.65 16.16
N PRO A 153 -16.16 -0.63 15.88
CA PRO A 153 -15.71 -1.72 16.73
C PRO A 153 -14.20 -1.87 16.70
N HIS A 154 -13.63 -2.26 17.83
CA HIS A 154 -12.32 -2.85 17.96
C HIS A 154 -12.48 -4.37 17.97
N PHE A 155 -11.56 -5.07 17.33
CA PHE A 155 -11.62 -6.53 17.22
C PHE A 155 -10.45 -7.13 17.97
N LYS A 156 -10.74 -7.90 19.04
CA LYS A 156 -9.73 -8.73 19.71
C LYS A 156 -9.64 -10.02 18.92
N CYS A 157 -8.45 -10.30 18.38
CA CYS A 157 -8.21 -11.50 17.60
C CYS A 157 -7.83 -12.64 18.53
N ASN A 158 -8.70 -13.63 18.66
CA ASN A 158 -8.50 -14.85 19.44
C ASN A 158 -8.03 -15.97 18.49
N GLU A 159 -7.42 -17.03 19.06
CA GLU A 159 -6.91 -18.18 18.29
C GLU A 159 -8.02 -18.94 17.53
N ASP A 160 -9.28 -18.81 17.97
CA ASP A 160 -10.44 -19.49 17.37
C ASP A 160 -11.07 -18.69 16.19
N GLU A 161 -10.60 -17.46 15.90
CA GLU A 161 -11.13 -16.65 14.82
C GLU A 161 -10.27 -16.80 13.56
N ASP A 162 -10.94 -16.87 12.39
CA ASP A 162 -10.24 -16.84 11.09
C ASP A 162 -9.73 -15.42 10.83
N PHE A 163 -8.54 -15.16 11.39
CA PHE A 163 -7.86 -13.87 11.34
C PHE A 163 -6.54 -13.97 10.57
N LYS A 164 -6.37 -13.08 9.61
CA LYS A 164 -5.13 -12.98 8.84
C LYS A 164 -4.81 -11.53 8.51
N ILE A 165 -3.57 -11.10 8.78
CA ILE A 165 -3.06 -9.84 8.25
C ILE A 165 -2.65 -10.06 6.80
N ILE A 166 -3.17 -9.24 5.90
CA ILE A 166 -2.90 -9.31 4.46
C ILE A 166 -1.64 -8.52 4.11
N GLY A 167 -1.46 -7.35 4.72
CA GLY A 167 -0.28 -6.51 4.54
C GLY A 167 -0.35 -5.22 5.32
N VAL A 168 0.72 -4.46 5.27
CA VAL A 168 0.87 -3.15 5.93
C VAL A 168 0.53 -2.03 4.96
N VAL A 169 -0.29 -1.08 5.40
CA VAL A 169 -0.60 0.13 4.63
C VAL A 169 0.61 1.06 4.69
N THR A 170 1.26 1.30 3.56
CA THR A 170 2.45 2.15 3.45
C THR A 170 2.09 3.58 3.08
N PHE A 171 1.06 3.77 2.26
CA PHE A 171 0.60 5.09 1.82
C PHE A 171 -0.92 5.15 1.73
N ALA A 172 -1.45 6.35 2.01
CA ALA A 172 -2.82 6.74 1.69
C ALA A 172 -2.80 7.94 0.75
N ILE A 173 -3.33 7.77 -0.46
CA ILE A 173 -3.31 8.78 -1.51
C ILE A 173 -4.70 9.40 -1.61
N LYS A 174 -4.75 10.73 -1.49
CA LYS A 174 -5.97 11.53 -1.53
C LYS A 174 -6.03 12.39 -2.77
N ALA A 175 -7.18 12.38 -3.46
CA ALA A 175 -7.50 13.43 -4.41
C ALA A 175 -8.00 14.66 -3.65
N MET A 176 -7.35 15.82 -3.82
CA MET A 176 -7.75 17.08 -3.18
C MET A 176 -8.70 17.90 -4.05
N ARG A 177 -8.94 17.47 -5.28
CA ARG A 177 -9.95 18.01 -6.20
C ARG A 177 -10.76 16.84 -6.76
N GLY A 178 -12.05 16.90 -6.59
CA GLY A 178 -13.04 16.00 -7.18
C GLY A 178 -13.80 16.69 -8.30
#